data_48c68239adfdac6ec7454829c4e63ce8
#
_entry.id   48c68239adfdac6ec7454829c4e63ce8
#
_cell.length_a   1.000
_cell.length_b   1.000
_cell.length_c   1.000
_cell.angle_alpha   90.00
_cell.angle_beta   90.00
_cell.angle_gamma   90.00
#
_symmetry.space_group_name_H-M   'P 1'
#
loop_
_entity.id
_entity.type
_entity.pdbx_description
1 polymer ?
#
loop_
_entity_poly.entity_id
_entity_poly.type
_entity_poly.pdbx_seq_one_letter_code
_entity_poly.pdbx_strand_id
1 'polypeptide(L)'
;IDCIGDNGDTKINGGTIKGGKDGIRLKDLGSFEVTLTQATFEGNTNDVHLCDGQKINIKKTFTGKATILTDDAKLGRQITTDNEDSPYQKKLNLISMNPDYIIGYKRGDDGVEYRYLAAKNGNIVTAENAKATADLGAGEQELDTATVVPEDTTVTVTANLPEGAEFLGWSAVRDDGKALNLGDDQTAHFEMPGCNVTVEALYQRGNGD
;
A
#
# COMPACT_ATOMS: atom_id res chain seq x y z
N ILE A 1 13.50 -20.33 -12.66
CA ILE A 1 12.78 -21.46 -12.00
C ILE A 1 11.32 -21.31 -12.34
N ASP A 2 10.75 -22.27 -13.06
CA ASP A 2 9.32 -22.33 -13.33
C ASP A 2 8.65 -23.23 -12.28
N CYS A 3 7.73 -22.66 -11.51
CA CYS A 3 6.87 -23.35 -10.58
C CYS A 3 5.49 -23.46 -11.25
N ILE A 4 5.17 -24.64 -11.78
CA ILE A 4 3.96 -24.89 -12.57
C ILE A 4 3.29 -26.18 -12.08
N GLY A 5 1.98 -26.15 -11.93
CA GLY A 5 1.14 -27.35 -11.75
C GLY A 5 1.02 -27.86 -10.32
N ASP A 6 0.49 -29.08 -10.17
CA ASP A 6 -0.11 -29.63 -8.94
C ASP A 6 0.87 -30.49 -8.11
N ASN A 7 2.14 -30.11 -8.00
CA ASN A 7 3.17 -31.02 -7.45
C ASN A 7 3.64 -30.70 -6.01
N GLY A 8 2.84 -30.01 -5.24
CA GLY A 8 3.10 -29.73 -3.81
C GLY A 8 3.91 -28.46 -3.57
N ASP A 9 4.00 -28.09 -2.30
CA ASP A 9 4.65 -26.86 -1.86
C ASP A 9 6.15 -26.85 -2.22
N THR A 10 6.59 -25.71 -2.75
CA THR A 10 7.99 -25.48 -3.13
C THR A 10 8.64 -24.49 -2.17
N LYS A 11 9.81 -24.89 -1.65
CA LYS A 11 10.61 -24.06 -0.74
C LYS A 11 11.94 -23.66 -1.36
N ILE A 12 12.21 -22.37 -1.42
CA ILE A 12 13.47 -21.81 -1.90
C ILE A 12 14.25 -21.30 -0.69
N ASN A 13 15.24 -22.10 -0.24
CA ASN A 13 15.91 -21.92 1.04
C ASN A 13 17.31 -21.27 0.94
N GLY A 14 17.65 -20.67 -0.18
CA GLY A 14 18.94 -19.99 -0.34
C GLY A 14 19.48 -20.11 -1.75
N GLY A 15 20.73 -19.67 -1.91
CA GLY A 15 21.41 -19.64 -3.19
C GLY A 15 21.18 -18.37 -3.99
N THR A 16 21.81 -18.30 -5.17
CA THR A 16 21.68 -17.17 -6.09
C THR A 16 20.93 -17.61 -7.34
N ILE A 17 19.86 -16.87 -7.64
CA ILE A 17 19.01 -17.04 -8.84
C ILE A 17 19.37 -15.93 -9.79
N LYS A 18 19.94 -16.26 -10.97
CA LYS A 18 20.51 -15.25 -11.87
C LYS A 18 20.37 -15.53 -13.34
N GLY A 19 20.44 -14.44 -14.11
CA GLY A 19 20.67 -14.46 -15.56
C GLY A 19 19.45 -14.87 -16.38
N GLY A 20 18.23 -14.81 -15.80
CA GLY A 20 17.00 -15.16 -16.48
C GLY A 20 16.15 -13.96 -16.88
N LYS A 21 15.18 -14.18 -17.79
CA LYS A 21 14.06 -13.24 -17.94
C LYS A 21 13.29 -13.18 -16.63
N ASP A 22 12.88 -14.33 -16.10
CA ASP A 22 12.24 -14.48 -14.81
C ASP A 22 13.14 -15.38 -13.93
N GLY A 23 13.50 -14.91 -12.73
CA GLY A 23 14.22 -15.71 -11.76
C GLY A 23 13.36 -16.85 -11.23
N ILE A 24 12.18 -16.51 -10.74
CA ILE A 24 11.14 -17.45 -10.32
C ILE A 24 9.86 -17.06 -11.06
N ARG A 25 9.17 -18.04 -11.64
CA ARG A 25 7.86 -17.83 -12.26
C ARG A 25 6.83 -18.75 -11.63
N LEU A 26 5.74 -18.17 -11.15
CA LEU A 26 4.63 -18.89 -10.52
C LEU A 26 3.44 -18.91 -11.47
N LYS A 27 3.01 -20.10 -11.87
CA LYS A 27 1.92 -20.29 -12.82
C LYS A 27 1.06 -21.49 -12.44
N ASP A 28 -0.25 -21.31 -12.43
CA ASP A 28 -1.25 -22.40 -12.29
C ASP A 28 -1.00 -23.31 -11.06
N LEU A 29 -0.61 -22.73 -9.92
CA LEU A 29 -0.24 -23.48 -8.71
C LEU A 29 -1.41 -24.12 -7.98
N GLY A 30 -2.66 -23.81 -8.36
CA GLY A 30 -3.84 -24.35 -7.65
C GLY A 30 -3.83 -23.94 -6.17
N SER A 31 -3.83 -24.93 -5.27
CA SER A 31 -3.76 -24.74 -3.83
C SER A 31 -2.34 -24.79 -3.24
N PHE A 32 -1.32 -24.99 -4.07
CA PHE A 32 0.07 -25.09 -3.61
C PHE A 32 0.73 -23.74 -3.41
N GLU A 33 1.74 -23.72 -2.54
CA GLU A 33 2.44 -22.52 -2.16
C GLU A 33 3.92 -22.56 -2.57
N VAL A 34 4.42 -21.45 -3.09
CA VAL A 34 5.86 -21.23 -3.24
C VAL A 34 6.34 -20.33 -2.12
N THR A 35 7.24 -20.88 -1.29
CA THR A 35 7.82 -20.17 -0.15
C THR A 35 9.24 -19.75 -0.43
N LEU A 36 9.51 -18.44 -0.36
CA LEU A 36 10.84 -17.84 -0.42
C LEU A 36 11.35 -17.59 1.00
N THR A 37 12.36 -18.33 1.41
CA THR A 37 12.95 -18.23 2.74
C THR A 37 14.23 -17.39 2.73
N GLN A 38 15.15 -17.72 1.82
CA GLN A 38 16.39 -17.01 1.58
C GLN A 38 16.73 -17.17 0.09
N ALA A 39 17.09 -16.09 -0.56
CA ALA A 39 17.64 -16.10 -1.90
C ALA A 39 18.34 -14.77 -2.20
N THR A 40 19.28 -14.79 -3.14
CA THR A 40 19.81 -13.60 -3.76
C THR A 40 19.43 -13.60 -5.24
N PHE A 41 19.01 -12.48 -5.75
CA PHE A 41 18.66 -12.31 -7.16
C PHE A 41 19.70 -11.43 -7.84
N GLU A 42 20.17 -11.85 -9.01
CA GLU A 42 21.22 -11.14 -9.75
C GLU A 42 20.94 -11.15 -11.26
N GLY A 43 20.79 -9.97 -11.87
CA GLY A 43 20.74 -9.83 -13.32
C GLY A 43 19.54 -10.48 -13.99
N ASN A 44 18.45 -10.74 -13.26
CA ASN A 44 17.18 -11.12 -13.86
C ASN A 44 16.44 -9.89 -14.37
N THR A 45 15.62 -10.02 -15.39
CA THR A 45 14.70 -8.95 -15.78
C THR A 45 13.63 -8.77 -14.70
N ASN A 46 13.03 -9.87 -14.25
CA ASN A 46 12.13 -9.93 -13.12
C ASN A 46 12.66 -10.99 -12.14
N ASP A 47 12.79 -10.67 -10.87
CA ASP A 47 13.23 -11.68 -9.90
C ASP A 47 12.12 -12.68 -9.62
N VAL A 48 10.89 -12.20 -9.50
CA VAL A 48 9.69 -13.01 -9.34
C VAL A 48 8.62 -12.56 -10.33
N HIS A 49 8.07 -13.50 -11.07
CA HIS A 49 6.95 -13.31 -11.99
C HIS A 49 5.74 -14.09 -11.49
N LEU A 50 4.70 -13.36 -11.07
CA LEU A 50 3.42 -13.91 -10.63
C LEU A 50 2.43 -13.89 -11.79
N CYS A 51 2.11 -15.04 -12.36
CA CYS A 51 1.03 -15.15 -13.32
C CYS A 51 -0.33 -14.92 -12.62
N ASP A 52 -1.40 -14.87 -13.37
CA ASP A 52 -2.74 -14.48 -12.92
C ASP A 52 -3.14 -15.13 -11.58
N GLY A 53 -3.51 -14.33 -10.61
CA GLY A 53 -3.97 -14.77 -9.30
C GLY A 53 -2.90 -15.33 -8.35
N GLN A 54 -1.67 -15.58 -8.83
CA GLN A 54 -0.63 -16.21 -8.01
C GLN A 54 -0.05 -15.26 -6.96
N LYS A 55 0.28 -15.81 -5.80
CA LYS A 55 0.94 -15.11 -4.69
C LYS A 55 2.19 -15.86 -4.28
N ILE A 56 3.13 -15.19 -3.64
CA ILE A 56 4.33 -15.82 -3.09
C ILE A 56 4.39 -15.66 -1.58
N ASN A 57 4.72 -16.75 -0.89
CA ASN A 57 5.00 -16.69 0.54
C ASN A 57 6.47 -16.28 0.75
N ILE A 58 6.69 -15.16 1.43
CA ILE A 58 8.05 -14.68 1.75
C ILE A 58 8.24 -14.70 3.25
N LYS A 59 9.22 -15.45 3.74
CA LYS A 59 9.49 -15.58 5.18
C LYS A 59 10.40 -14.47 5.70
N LYS A 60 10.33 -14.23 7.02
CA LYS A 60 11.13 -13.19 7.73
C LYS A 60 12.64 -13.31 7.56
N THR A 61 13.12 -14.46 7.16
CA THR A 61 14.53 -14.72 6.90
C THR A 61 15.00 -14.19 5.55
N PHE A 62 14.07 -13.80 4.66
CA PHE A 62 14.40 -13.11 3.43
C PHE A 62 14.75 -11.65 3.74
N THR A 63 16.01 -11.30 3.61
CA THR A 63 16.54 -9.95 3.85
C THR A 63 16.99 -9.24 2.58
N GLY A 64 16.85 -9.92 1.45
CA GLY A 64 17.24 -9.41 0.15
C GLY A 64 16.25 -8.42 -0.45
N LYS A 65 16.55 -8.02 -1.68
CA LYS A 65 15.67 -7.23 -2.55
C LYS A 65 15.14 -8.16 -3.63
N ALA A 66 13.89 -7.98 -4.03
CA ALA A 66 13.32 -8.66 -5.19
C ALA A 66 12.44 -7.73 -6.02
N THR A 67 12.54 -7.84 -7.32
CA THR A 67 11.64 -7.21 -8.28
C THR A 67 10.49 -8.16 -8.60
N ILE A 68 9.28 -7.64 -8.64
CA ILE A 68 8.04 -8.42 -8.81
C ILE A 68 7.30 -7.93 -10.06
N LEU A 69 7.02 -8.82 -10.99
CA LEU A 69 6.10 -8.61 -12.09
C LEU A 69 4.80 -9.38 -11.83
N THR A 70 3.66 -8.82 -12.20
CA THR A 70 2.37 -9.54 -12.20
C THR A 70 1.67 -9.38 -13.55
N ASP A 71 1.08 -10.46 -14.07
CA ASP A 71 0.33 -10.42 -15.33
C ASP A 71 -1.02 -9.70 -15.16
N ASP A 72 -1.67 -9.89 -14.02
CA ASP A 72 -2.98 -9.32 -13.66
C ASP A 72 -2.87 -8.04 -12.80
N ALA A 73 -1.96 -7.13 -13.18
CA ALA A 73 -1.70 -5.91 -12.41
C ALA A 73 -2.95 -5.01 -12.31
N LYS A 74 -3.37 -4.75 -11.10
CA LYS A 74 -4.46 -3.83 -10.73
C LYS A 74 -4.28 -3.35 -9.30
N LEU A 75 -4.92 -2.23 -8.94
CA LEU A 75 -4.94 -1.75 -7.55
C LEU A 75 -5.46 -2.82 -6.59
N GLY A 76 -4.81 -2.94 -5.45
CA GLY A 76 -5.17 -3.91 -4.41
C GLY A 76 -4.79 -5.37 -4.74
N ARG A 77 -4.15 -5.65 -5.89
CA ARG A 77 -3.66 -6.99 -6.24
C ARG A 77 -2.67 -7.48 -5.19
N GLN A 78 -3.04 -8.50 -4.43
CA GLN A 78 -2.21 -9.07 -3.39
C GLN A 78 -0.99 -9.81 -3.99
N ILE A 79 0.19 -9.52 -3.50
CA ILE A 79 1.47 -10.05 -3.98
C ILE A 79 1.97 -11.19 -3.10
N THR A 80 1.94 -11.01 -1.77
CA THR A 80 2.35 -12.04 -0.84
C THR A 80 1.15 -12.76 -0.26
N THR A 81 1.33 -14.03 0.15
CA THR A 81 0.32 -14.71 0.97
C THR A 81 0.21 -14.03 2.32
N ASP A 82 -0.94 -14.19 2.94
CA ASP A 82 -1.19 -13.73 4.30
C ASP A 82 -0.23 -14.44 5.26
N ASN A 83 0.25 -13.73 6.28
CA ASN A 83 1.18 -14.32 7.21
C ASN A 83 0.85 -13.89 8.64
N GLU A 84 0.37 -14.83 9.43
CA GLU A 84 0.00 -14.63 10.84
C GLU A 84 1.20 -14.35 11.75
N ASP A 85 2.41 -14.73 11.33
CA ASP A 85 3.59 -14.74 12.21
C ASP A 85 4.31 -13.38 12.30
N SER A 86 3.72 -12.24 11.79
CA SER A 86 4.73 -11.25 11.54
C SER A 86 4.41 -9.78 11.37
N PRO A 87 5.11 -8.92 12.11
CA PRO A 87 5.38 -7.54 11.72
C PRO A 87 6.54 -7.40 10.70
N TYR A 88 6.94 -8.43 9.95
CA TYR A 88 8.10 -8.33 9.04
C TYR A 88 7.75 -7.95 7.60
N GLN A 89 6.53 -8.15 7.14
CA GLN A 89 6.11 -7.80 5.78
C GLN A 89 6.45 -6.33 5.44
N LYS A 90 6.30 -5.45 6.41
CA LYS A 90 6.68 -4.04 6.30
C LYS A 90 8.16 -3.84 5.94
N LYS A 91 9.04 -4.77 6.32
CA LYS A 91 10.49 -4.69 6.13
C LYS A 91 10.97 -5.28 4.81
N LEU A 92 10.10 -5.98 4.07
CA LEU A 92 10.47 -6.59 2.80
C LEU A 92 10.78 -5.51 1.75
N ASN A 93 11.93 -5.62 1.12
CA ASN A 93 12.34 -4.75 0.03
C ASN A 93 11.89 -5.32 -1.32
N LEU A 94 10.63 -5.10 -1.66
CA LEU A 94 10.00 -5.55 -2.90
C LEU A 94 9.74 -4.35 -3.83
N ILE A 95 10.05 -4.51 -5.10
CA ILE A 95 9.90 -3.47 -6.12
C ILE A 95 8.98 -3.97 -7.22
N SER A 96 7.97 -3.20 -7.57
CA SER A 96 7.08 -3.51 -8.69
C SER A 96 7.80 -3.30 -10.02
N MET A 97 7.68 -4.25 -10.93
CA MET A 97 8.06 -4.13 -12.34
C MET A 97 6.87 -3.68 -13.22
N ASN A 98 5.67 -3.63 -12.69
CA ASN A 98 4.52 -3.03 -13.35
C ASN A 98 4.64 -1.50 -13.24
N PRO A 99 4.69 -0.75 -14.35
CA PRO A 99 5.14 0.65 -14.36
C PRO A 99 4.26 1.63 -13.58
N ASP A 100 2.97 1.32 -13.47
CA ASP A 100 1.98 2.20 -12.82
C ASP A 100 1.79 1.90 -11.33
N TYR A 101 2.53 0.92 -10.80
CA TYR A 101 2.34 0.42 -9.44
C TYR A 101 3.61 0.41 -8.62
N ILE A 102 3.46 0.59 -7.32
CA ILE A 102 4.44 0.28 -6.28
C ILE A 102 3.95 -0.94 -5.47
N ILE A 103 4.83 -1.54 -4.67
CA ILE A 103 4.42 -2.58 -3.74
C ILE A 103 4.17 -1.96 -2.37
N GLY A 104 2.89 -1.80 -2.05
CA GLY A 104 2.40 -1.33 -0.78
C GLY A 104 2.45 -2.41 0.32
N TYR A 105 2.15 -1.99 1.53
CA TYR A 105 2.04 -2.83 2.72
C TYR A 105 0.67 -2.60 3.35
N LYS A 106 0.08 -3.68 3.86
CA LYS A 106 -1.21 -3.64 4.52
C LYS A 106 -1.22 -4.60 5.71
N ARG A 107 -1.93 -4.21 6.76
CA ARG A 107 -2.26 -5.05 7.89
C ARG A 107 -3.77 -5.09 8.03
N GLY A 108 -4.35 -6.29 7.92
CA GLY A 108 -5.77 -6.51 8.13
C GLY A 108 -6.17 -6.38 9.60
N ASP A 109 -7.46 -6.26 9.86
CA ASP A 109 -8.02 -6.18 11.22
C ASP A 109 -7.78 -7.47 12.03
N ASP A 110 -7.59 -8.59 11.35
CA ASP A 110 -7.19 -9.87 11.89
C ASP A 110 -5.70 -9.94 12.29
N GLY A 111 -4.96 -8.86 12.07
CA GLY A 111 -3.52 -8.76 12.33
C GLY A 111 -2.64 -9.36 11.24
N VAL A 112 -3.22 -9.92 10.20
CA VAL A 112 -2.51 -10.51 9.07
C VAL A 112 -1.90 -9.43 8.18
N GLU A 113 -0.65 -9.62 7.80
CA GLU A 113 0.10 -8.67 6.99
C GLU A 113 0.37 -9.22 5.59
N TYR A 114 0.28 -8.38 4.58
CA TYR A 114 0.61 -8.74 3.21
C TYR A 114 1.09 -7.56 2.37
N ARG A 115 1.67 -7.85 1.22
CA ARG A 115 2.06 -6.88 0.21
C ARG A 115 1.07 -6.89 -0.95
N TYR A 116 0.82 -5.72 -1.52
CA TYR A 116 -0.12 -5.54 -2.63
C TYR A 116 0.35 -4.47 -3.61
N LEU A 117 -0.24 -4.40 -4.80
CA LEU A 117 0.01 -3.32 -5.76
C LEU A 117 -0.78 -2.07 -5.35
N ALA A 118 -0.05 -1.01 -5.05
CA ALA A 118 -0.58 0.34 -4.83
C ALA A 118 -0.24 1.25 -6.01
N ALA A 119 -0.99 2.33 -6.21
CA ALA A 119 -0.70 3.29 -7.28
C ALA A 119 0.69 3.92 -7.10
N LYS A 120 1.46 3.99 -8.19
CA LYS A 120 2.83 4.54 -8.16
C LYS A 120 2.85 6.04 -7.90
N ASN A 121 1.91 6.75 -8.47
CA ASN A 121 1.72 8.18 -8.26
C ASN A 121 0.57 8.35 -7.27
N GLY A 122 0.79 7.85 -6.06
CA GLY A 122 -0.22 7.89 -5.03
C GLY A 122 -0.52 9.32 -4.62
N ASN A 123 -1.78 9.56 -4.42
CA ASN A 123 -2.31 10.82 -3.92
C ASN A 123 -2.13 10.83 -2.40
N ILE A 124 -1.58 11.89 -1.87
CA ILE A 124 -1.28 12.05 -0.44
C ILE A 124 -2.22 13.09 0.12
N VAL A 125 -2.76 12.82 1.30
CA VAL A 125 -3.51 13.82 2.07
C VAL A 125 -2.60 14.38 3.16
N THR A 126 -2.37 15.70 3.11
CA THR A 126 -1.73 16.43 4.20
C THR A 126 -2.82 17.11 5.01
N ALA A 127 -2.95 16.77 6.29
CA ALA A 127 -3.95 17.33 7.19
C ALA A 127 -3.28 18.24 8.22
N GLU A 128 -3.62 19.52 8.22
CA GLU A 128 -3.14 20.51 9.19
C GLU A 128 -4.28 20.87 10.18
N ASN A 129 -3.99 20.84 11.47
CA ASN A 129 -5.00 21.00 12.52
C ASN A 129 -6.20 20.05 12.37
N ALA A 130 -5.97 18.89 11.77
CA ALA A 130 -6.99 17.90 11.45
C ALA A 130 -6.39 16.50 11.49
N LYS A 131 -7.26 15.51 11.59
CA LYS A 131 -6.98 14.10 11.30
C LYS A 131 -7.64 13.75 9.99
N ALA A 132 -6.95 12.96 9.19
CA ALA A 132 -7.52 12.35 8.00
C ALA A 132 -7.55 10.83 8.16
N THR A 133 -8.65 10.19 7.79
CA THR A 133 -8.81 8.74 7.81
C THR A 133 -9.40 8.26 6.48
N ALA A 134 -9.11 7.02 6.09
CA ALA A 134 -9.76 6.36 4.95
C ALA A 134 -9.75 4.86 5.13
N ASP A 135 -10.71 4.16 4.53
CA ASP A 135 -10.65 2.72 4.34
C ASP A 135 -9.85 2.40 3.07
N LEU A 136 -8.65 1.94 3.26
CA LEU A 136 -7.77 1.46 2.17
C LEU A 136 -7.93 -0.06 1.95
N GLY A 137 -9.10 -0.61 2.35
CA GLY A 137 -9.52 -1.99 2.18
C GLY A 137 -9.17 -2.91 3.36
N ALA A 138 -8.76 -2.35 4.51
CA ALA A 138 -8.53 -3.06 5.78
C ALA A 138 -9.27 -2.40 6.95
N GLY A 139 -10.34 -1.68 6.68
CA GLY A 139 -11.00 -0.81 7.63
C GLY A 139 -10.41 0.60 7.64
N GLU A 140 -11.08 1.48 8.36
CA GLU A 140 -10.68 2.89 8.47
C GLU A 140 -9.34 3.01 9.21
N GLN A 141 -8.39 3.71 8.62
CA GLN A 141 -7.07 3.96 9.22
C GLN A 141 -6.68 5.42 9.11
N GLU A 142 -5.93 5.92 10.08
CA GLU A 142 -5.39 7.27 10.05
C GLU A 142 -4.33 7.40 8.93
N LEU A 143 -4.44 8.46 8.17
CA LEU A 143 -3.53 8.77 7.06
C LEU A 143 -2.36 9.62 7.59
N ASP A 144 -1.15 9.24 7.21
CA ASP A 144 0.03 10.06 7.39
C ASP A 144 0.49 10.65 6.04
N THR A 145 1.45 11.56 6.08
CA THR A 145 1.98 12.22 4.88
C THR A 145 2.74 11.29 3.92
N ALA A 146 2.85 10.00 4.24
CA ALA A 146 3.44 8.98 3.40
C ALA A 146 2.38 7.96 2.90
N THR A 147 1.15 8.07 3.39
CA THR A 147 0.07 7.15 3.03
C THR A 147 -0.48 7.50 1.65
N VAL A 148 -0.39 6.53 0.76
CA VAL A 148 -0.95 6.65 -0.58
C VAL A 148 -2.43 6.30 -0.55
N VAL A 149 -3.28 7.23 -0.95
CA VAL A 149 -4.73 7.06 -1.03
C VAL A 149 -5.14 6.92 -2.49
N PRO A 150 -5.73 5.78 -2.92
CA PRO A 150 -6.22 5.62 -4.28
C PRO A 150 -7.27 6.69 -4.66
N GLU A 151 -7.29 7.05 -5.95
CA GLU A 151 -8.36 7.87 -6.51
C GLU A 151 -9.74 7.27 -6.21
N ASP A 152 -10.75 8.10 -6.05
CA ASP A 152 -12.13 7.74 -5.69
C ASP A 152 -12.29 7.08 -4.29
N THR A 153 -11.25 7.05 -3.47
CA THR A 153 -11.38 6.63 -2.07
C THR A 153 -12.03 7.73 -1.26
N THR A 154 -13.05 7.39 -0.47
CA THR A 154 -13.64 8.36 0.48
C THR A 154 -12.65 8.63 1.61
N VAL A 155 -12.27 9.89 1.77
CA VAL A 155 -11.45 10.39 2.86
C VAL A 155 -12.33 11.14 3.85
N THR A 156 -12.21 10.81 5.13
CA THR A 156 -12.83 11.53 6.24
C THR A 156 -11.79 12.43 6.88
N VAL A 157 -12.11 13.72 7.06
CA VAL A 157 -11.29 14.66 7.82
C VAL A 157 -12.04 15.16 9.02
N THR A 158 -11.37 15.21 10.18
CA THR A 158 -11.93 15.70 11.43
C THR A 158 -11.02 16.77 12.01
N ALA A 159 -11.56 17.93 12.34
CA ALA A 159 -10.81 19.03 12.91
C ALA A 159 -10.22 18.62 14.29
N ASN A 160 -8.93 18.89 14.46
CA ASN A 160 -8.19 18.65 15.71
C ASN A 160 -7.66 19.99 16.22
N LEU A 161 -8.54 20.76 16.84
CA LEU A 161 -8.29 22.14 17.22
C LEU A 161 -7.66 22.24 18.61
N PRO A 162 -6.87 23.31 18.88
CA PRO A 162 -6.43 23.64 20.21
C PRO A 162 -7.60 23.87 21.17
N GLU A 163 -7.39 23.63 22.47
CA GLU A 163 -8.40 23.88 23.49
C GLU A 163 -8.87 25.34 23.47
N GLY A 164 -10.18 25.55 23.52
CA GLY A 164 -10.82 26.86 23.47
C GLY A 164 -10.83 27.53 22.08
N ALA A 165 -10.41 26.83 21.04
CA ALA A 165 -10.52 27.34 19.67
C ALA A 165 -11.91 27.05 19.07
N GLU A 166 -12.40 27.99 18.28
CA GLU A 166 -13.65 27.89 17.52
C GLU A 166 -13.35 27.53 16.08
N PHE A 167 -14.01 26.50 15.55
CA PHE A 167 -13.89 26.08 14.16
C PHE A 167 -14.52 27.13 13.22
N LEU A 168 -13.79 27.50 12.18
CA LEU A 168 -14.25 28.47 11.18
C LEU A 168 -14.57 27.87 9.81
N GLY A 169 -14.14 26.63 9.58
CA GLY A 169 -14.32 25.97 8.29
C GLY A 169 -13.07 25.23 7.82
N TRP A 170 -13.07 24.82 6.57
CA TRP A 170 -11.99 24.10 5.93
C TRP A 170 -11.32 24.90 4.83
N SER A 171 -10.01 24.80 4.76
CA SER A 171 -9.24 25.10 3.56
C SER A 171 -8.79 23.75 2.97
N ALA A 172 -9.27 23.41 1.79
CA ALA A 172 -8.88 22.19 1.10
C ALA A 172 -8.48 22.49 -0.33
N VAL A 173 -7.23 22.22 -0.66
CA VAL A 173 -6.64 22.57 -1.95
C VAL A 173 -5.91 21.36 -2.54
N ARG A 174 -6.20 21.09 -3.80
CA ARG A 174 -5.52 20.10 -4.62
C ARG A 174 -4.18 20.67 -5.12
N ASP A 175 -3.21 19.82 -5.41
CA ASP A 175 -1.93 20.27 -5.96
C ASP A 175 -2.04 20.85 -7.40
N ASP A 176 -3.17 20.59 -8.10
CA ASP A 176 -3.52 21.27 -9.35
C ASP A 176 -4.12 22.67 -9.15
N GLY A 177 -4.17 23.17 -7.91
CA GLY A 177 -4.64 24.49 -7.52
C GLY A 177 -6.17 24.63 -7.37
N LYS A 178 -6.95 23.58 -7.57
CA LYS A 178 -8.40 23.61 -7.38
C LYS A 178 -8.76 23.42 -5.91
N ALA A 179 -9.74 24.19 -5.44
CA ALA A 179 -10.30 24.01 -4.11
C ALA A 179 -11.31 22.85 -4.08
N LEU A 180 -11.34 22.15 -2.95
CA LEU A 180 -12.42 21.21 -2.59
C LEU A 180 -13.34 21.91 -1.59
N ASN A 181 -14.64 21.76 -1.78
CA ASN A 181 -15.64 22.24 -0.82
C ASN A 181 -15.94 21.12 0.17
N LEU A 182 -15.57 21.31 1.42
CA LEU A 182 -15.76 20.32 2.50
C LEU A 182 -16.95 20.70 3.42
N GLY A 183 -17.66 21.81 3.15
CA GLY A 183 -18.72 22.29 4.03
C GLY A 183 -18.21 22.93 5.33
N ASP A 184 -19.13 23.12 6.30
CA ASP A 184 -18.90 23.89 7.52
C ASP A 184 -18.86 23.01 8.78
N ASP A 185 -19.01 21.70 8.65
CA ASP A 185 -18.98 20.78 9.77
C ASP A 185 -17.54 20.43 10.17
N GLN A 186 -17.27 20.21 11.46
CA GLN A 186 -15.95 19.81 11.97
C GLN A 186 -15.50 18.43 11.47
N THR A 187 -16.39 17.63 10.93
CA THR A 187 -16.08 16.39 10.23
C THR A 187 -16.62 16.48 8.82
N ALA A 188 -15.78 16.27 7.83
CA ALA A 188 -16.13 16.34 6.42
C ALA A 188 -15.61 15.13 5.66
N HIS A 189 -16.17 14.90 4.49
CA HIS A 189 -15.81 13.80 3.61
C HIS A 189 -15.56 14.31 2.20
N PHE A 190 -14.60 13.70 1.51
CA PHE A 190 -14.40 13.94 0.09
C PHE A 190 -13.87 12.68 -0.60
N GLU A 191 -14.12 12.56 -1.88
CA GLU A 191 -13.50 11.53 -2.70
C GLU A 191 -12.11 12.00 -3.15
N MET A 192 -11.12 11.13 -2.96
CA MET A 192 -9.73 11.44 -3.28
C MET A 192 -9.59 11.70 -4.78
N PRO A 193 -9.18 12.90 -5.19
CA PRO A 193 -8.89 13.17 -6.59
C PRO A 193 -7.58 12.49 -7.02
N GLY A 194 -7.37 12.35 -8.33
CA GLY A 194 -6.13 11.79 -8.89
C GLY A 194 -4.87 12.65 -8.67
N CYS A 195 -4.78 13.35 -7.54
CA CYS A 195 -3.67 14.23 -7.17
C CYS A 195 -3.62 14.45 -5.65
N ASN A 196 -2.53 15.02 -5.14
CA ASN A 196 -2.40 15.32 -3.71
C ASN A 196 -3.42 16.38 -3.26
N VAL A 197 -3.80 16.29 -2.01
CA VAL A 197 -4.70 17.25 -1.35
C VAL A 197 -4.09 17.73 -0.05
N THR A 198 -4.11 19.05 0.17
CA THR A 198 -3.80 19.64 1.48
C THR A 198 -5.10 20.13 2.08
N VAL A 199 -5.38 19.68 3.30
CA VAL A 199 -6.56 20.07 4.08
C VAL A 199 -6.10 20.72 5.37
N GLU A 200 -6.68 21.87 5.67
CA GLU A 200 -6.44 22.60 6.91
C GLU A 200 -7.75 22.94 7.59
N ALA A 201 -7.86 22.63 8.90
CA ALA A 201 -8.95 23.12 9.72
C ALA A 201 -8.65 24.56 10.15
N LEU A 202 -9.46 25.50 9.68
CA LEU A 202 -9.37 26.91 10.04
C LEU A 202 -10.04 27.16 11.39
N TYR A 203 -9.41 27.95 12.24
CA TYR A 203 -9.97 28.26 13.55
C TYR A 203 -9.56 29.65 14.04
N GLN A 204 -10.32 30.20 14.96
CA GLN A 204 -9.92 31.33 15.76
C GLN A 204 -9.75 30.92 17.23
N ARG A 205 -8.78 31.52 17.90
CA ARG A 205 -8.66 31.38 19.35
C ARG A 205 -9.70 32.30 19.98
N GLY A 206 -10.50 31.75 20.91
CA GLY A 206 -11.32 32.58 21.76
C GLY A 206 -10.43 33.60 22.50
N ASN A 207 -10.83 34.88 22.50
CA ASN A 207 -10.17 35.88 23.36
C ASN A 207 -10.32 35.38 24.78
N GLY A 208 -9.24 34.86 25.36
CA GLY A 208 -9.23 34.52 26.77
C GLY A 208 -9.46 35.81 27.56
N ASP A 209 -10.51 35.84 28.34
CA ASP A 209 -10.72 36.81 29.41
C ASP A 209 -9.74 36.53 30.56
#